data_3408b4ae00605cdd271ef1f8c211d365
#
_entry.id   3408b4ae00605cdd271ef1f8c211d365
#
_cell.length_a   1.000
_cell.length_b   1.000
_cell.length_c   1.000
_cell.angle_alpha   90.00
_cell.angle_beta   90.00
_cell.angle_gamma   90.00
#
_symmetry.space_group_name_H-M   'P 1'
#
loop_
_entity.id
_entity.type
_entity.pdbx_description
1 polymer ?
#
loop_
_entity_poly.entity_id
_entity_poly.type
_entity_poly.pdbx_seq_one_letter_code
_entity_poly.pdbx_strand_id
1 'polypeptide(L)'
;MTGEPASPSGGPVPPVTLAPLLKALKTRDHEGLSKLRHALRTPLNQIIGYCELLMETAEESGTTDLLPELKRIHSGGGELLALINDALAAWKIEAGKVDFAALRDNLRVPLGGVINLTNQSLAKAQTAGQTAIAKDLEKIVLAAQNLLSLSENTAAADLADAAPTPGDAPGVMSSLEAPSPNVGGARPEEFGLSNQPMPHARILAVDDDAMNRDMLLRRLEKLGYDVTEASTGREALTKVKDGNFDLILLDIVMPELDGFQTLEYIKADPRLKHIPVIMLSALDDVDSTVRCIEAGAEDYVPKPFSPVILRARITASLEKKRLRDQEQAFLAQLQVERTKSERLLLNILPRAIAERLKAGQRTIVDSFIDSTVMFADIVGFTRISSRQSPQRTVQLLNEIFSSFDRIAEQLELEKIKTIGDAYMLVSGVPVIRNDHAEVCAAAAFEFLETVAAFNRRHQLDWAIRIGMNSGPVVAGIIGTRKFAYDLWGDTVNIASRMESHGKPGHVQVSEVTKGLLADKYDFQPMGVIDIKHSAPMPTYLLQRKAAK
;
A
#
# COMPACT_ATOMS: atom_id res chain seq x y z
N MET A 1 -47.96 -15.17 -17.81
CA MET A 1 -47.51 -16.28 -16.96
C MET A 1 -46.55 -15.68 -15.94
N THR A 2 -47.05 -15.50 -14.78
CA THR A 2 -46.51 -14.83 -13.61
C THR A 2 -45.64 -15.83 -12.86
N GLY A 3 -44.35 -15.51 -12.65
CA GLY A 3 -43.43 -16.23 -11.80
C GLY A 3 -43.08 -15.36 -10.58
N GLU A 4 -43.64 -15.72 -9.42
CA GLU A 4 -43.31 -15.14 -8.14
C GLU A 4 -41.85 -15.45 -7.74
N PRO A 5 -41.12 -14.51 -7.06
CA PRO A 5 -39.85 -14.83 -6.45
C PRO A 5 -40.05 -15.53 -5.09
N ALA A 6 -39.46 -16.68 -4.95
CA ALA A 6 -39.43 -17.46 -3.71
C ALA A 6 -38.70 -16.71 -2.60
N SER A 7 -39.33 -16.56 -1.45
CA SER A 7 -38.78 -16.10 -0.18
C SER A 7 -37.72 -17.08 0.34
N PRO A 8 -36.58 -16.64 0.89
CA PRO A 8 -35.69 -17.51 1.60
C PRO A 8 -36.28 -17.83 2.98
N SER A 9 -36.70 -19.07 3.16
CA SER A 9 -37.09 -19.64 4.44
C SER A 9 -35.84 -19.77 5.33
N GLY A 10 -35.70 -18.87 6.30
CA GLY A 10 -34.80 -19.05 7.43
C GLY A 10 -35.29 -20.19 8.31
N GLY A 11 -34.75 -21.39 8.11
CA GLY A 11 -34.93 -22.50 9.04
C GLY A 11 -34.17 -22.23 10.35
N PRO A 12 -34.66 -22.74 11.50
CA PRO A 12 -33.97 -22.57 12.77
C PRO A 12 -32.60 -23.25 12.71
N VAL A 13 -31.57 -22.52 13.18
CA VAL A 13 -30.21 -23.03 13.34
C VAL A 13 -30.30 -24.29 14.26
N PRO A 14 -29.73 -25.44 13.88
CA PRO A 14 -29.80 -26.63 14.68
C PRO A 14 -29.15 -26.37 16.05
N PRO A 15 -29.75 -26.88 17.15
CA PRO A 15 -29.20 -26.67 18.48
C PRO A 15 -27.79 -27.27 18.55
N VAL A 16 -26.84 -26.47 19.05
CA VAL A 16 -25.46 -26.91 19.29
C VAL A 16 -25.50 -28.16 20.15
N THR A 17 -25.15 -29.30 19.59
CA THR A 17 -25.12 -30.58 20.31
C THR A 17 -23.93 -30.58 21.26
N LEU A 18 -24.16 -30.42 22.54
CA LEU A 18 -23.16 -30.39 23.62
C LEU A 18 -22.44 -31.73 23.85
N ALA A 19 -22.97 -32.83 23.36
CA ALA A 19 -22.38 -34.16 23.54
C ALA A 19 -20.91 -34.28 23.07
N PRO A 20 -20.47 -33.67 21.93
CA PRO A 20 -19.06 -33.62 21.56
C PRO A 20 -18.21 -32.77 22.51
N LEU A 21 -18.76 -31.67 23.02
CA LEU A 21 -18.05 -30.74 23.93
C LEU A 21 -17.81 -31.34 25.32
N LEU A 22 -18.76 -32.12 25.83
CA LEU A 22 -18.62 -32.87 27.08
C LEU A 22 -17.64 -34.05 26.97
N LYS A 23 -17.51 -34.64 25.78
CA LYS A 23 -16.49 -35.65 25.51
C LYS A 23 -15.09 -35.03 25.52
N ALA A 24 -14.93 -33.79 25.01
CA ALA A 24 -13.68 -33.03 25.03
C ALA A 24 -13.23 -32.70 26.47
N LEU A 25 -14.14 -32.46 27.39
CA LEU A 25 -13.85 -32.31 28.83
C LEU A 25 -13.20 -33.56 29.46
N LYS A 26 -13.69 -34.73 29.10
CA LYS A 26 -13.14 -36.03 29.61
C LYS A 26 -11.75 -36.31 29.03
N THR A 27 -11.44 -35.81 27.82
CA THR A 27 -10.15 -36.01 27.13
C THR A 27 -9.12 -34.90 27.41
N ARG A 28 -9.45 -33.86 28.20
CA ARG A 28 -8.64 -32.67 28.46
C ARG A 28 -8.24 -31.94 27.16
N ASP A 29 -9.11 -31.95 26.16
CA ASP A 29 -8.93 -31.28 24.90
C ASP A 29 -9.13 -29.75 25.06
N HIS A 30 -8.05 -28.98 24.98
CA HIS A 30 -8.08 -27.53 25.12
C HIS A 30 -9.00 -26.84 24.11
N GLU A 31 -9.13 -27.37 22.90
CA GLU A 31 -9.99 -26.82 21.85
C GLU A 31 -11.47 -26.99 22.21
N GLY A 32 -11.86 -28.17 22.70
CA GLY A 32 -13.23 -28.45 23.15
C GLY A 32 -13.65 -27.61 24.34
N LEU A 33 -12.74 -27.35 25.27
CA LEU A 33 -12.96 -26.48 26.43
C LEU A 33 -13.12 -25.00 26.05
N SER A 34 -12.36 -24.54 25.08
CA SER A 34 -12.51 -23.21 24.53
C SER A 34 -13.86 -23.01 23.86
N LYS A 35 -14.30 -24.01 23.07
CA LYS A 35 -15.62 -24.00 22.42
C LYS A 35 -16.77 -24.01 23.44
N LEU A 36 -16.65 -24.76 24.55
CA LEU A 36 -17.66 -24.78 25.62
C LEU A 36 -17.77 -23.42 26.32
N ARG A 37 -16.63 -22.84 26.70
CA ARG A 37 -16.61 -21.48 27.27
C ARG A 37 -17.25 -20.46 26.34
N HIS A 38 -16.92 -20.53 25.05
CA HIS A 38 -17.52 -19.66 24.05
C HIS A 38 -19.04 -19.84 23.98
N ALA A 39 -19.52 -21.08 23.87
CA ALA A 39 -20.95 -21.39 23.79
C ALA A 39 -21.78 -20.91 25.00
N LEU A 40 -21.21 -20.94 26.21
CA LEU A 40 -21.89 -20.45 27.42
C LEU A 40 -21.79 -18.92 27.58
N ARG A 41 -20.72 -18.28 27.11
CA ARG A 41 -20.52 -16.83 27.22
C ARG A 41 -21.30 -16.04 26.14
N THR A 42 -21.46 -16.60 24.94
CA THR A 42 -22.12 -15.92 23.83
C THR A 42 -23.51 -15.40 24.19
N PRO A 43 -24.45 -16.20 24.77
CA PRO A 43 -25.75 -15.68 25.17
C PRO A 43 -25.69 -14.59 26.24
N LEU A 44 -24.73 -14.65 27.16
CA LEU A 44 -24.56 -13.60 28.18
C LEU A 44 -24.04 -12.29 27.60
N ASN A 45 -23.09 -12.37 26.68
CA ASN A 45 -22.58 -11.20 25.96
C ASN A 45 -23.71 -10.52 25.17
N GLN A 46 -24.62 -11.32 24.60
CA GLN A 46 -25.81 -10.80 23.91
C GLN A 46 -26.76 -10.10 24.90
N ILE A 47 -27.06 -10.71 26.04
CA ILE A 47 -27.90 -10.07 27.07
C ILE A 47 -27.31 -8.72 27.49
N ILE A 48 -26.03 -8.71 27.88
CA ILE A 48 -25.33 -7.51 28.34
C ILE A 48 -25.31 -6.45 27.22
N GLY A 49 -24.91 -6.83 25.99
CA GLY A 49 -24.76 -5.92 24.89
C GLY A 49 -26.07 -5.28 24.41
N TYR A 50 -27.17 -6.07 24.35
CA TYR A 50 -28.49 -5.50 24.03
C TYR A 50 -29.04 -4.62 25.15
N CYS A 51 -28.76 -4.96 26.45
CA CYS A 51 -29.10 -4.05 27.56
C CYS A 51 -28.38 -2.69 27.42
N GLU A 52 -27.10 -2.70 27.08
CA GLU A 52 -26.33 -1.46 26.86
C GLU A 52 -26.92 -0.63 25.71
N LEU A 53 -27.20 -1.25 24.55
CA LEU A 53 -27.83 -0.57 23.42
C LEU A 53 -29.20 0.03 23.78
N LEU A 54 -30.01 -0.72 24.53
CA LEU A 54 -31.32 -0.26 25.00
C LEU A 54 -31.19 0.89 25.99
N MET A 55 -30.24 0.83 26.92
CA MET A 55 -29.99 1.92 27.88
C MET A 55 -29.54 3.20 27.16
N GLU A 56 -28.61 3.09 26.22
CA GLU A 56 -28.17 4.21 25.39
C GLU A 56 -29.34 4.80 24.59
N THR A 57 -30.15 3.96 23.95
CA THR A 57 -31.33 4.40 23.17
C THR A 57 -32.39 5.07 24.06
N ALA A 58 -32.60 4.54 25.27
CA ALA A 58 -33.55 5.11 26.22
C ALA A 58 -33.10 6.48 26.75
N GLU A 59 -31.80 6.66 27.00
CA GLU A 59 -31.24 7.95 27.40
C GLU A 59 -31.33 9.00 26.28
N GLU A 60 -31.04 8.63 25.02
CA GLU A 60 -31.14 9.53 23.85
C GLU A 60 -32.59 9.91 23.52
N SER A 61 -33.52 8.98 23.64
CA SER A 61 -34.95 9.21 23.34
C SER A 61 -35.73 9.85 24.50
N GLY A 62 -35.09 10.00 25.66
CA GLY A 62 -35.76 10.50 26.88
C GLY A 62 -36.75 9.51 27.50
N THR A 63 -36.76 8.26 27.06
CA THR A 63 -37.68 7.20 27.52
C THR A 63 -37.08 6.47 28.72
N THR A 64 -37.05 7.12 29.88
CA THR A 64 -36.34 6.63 31.07
C THR A 64 -37.07 5.56 31.89
N ASP A 65 -38.34 5.25 31.57
CA ASP A 65 -39.20 4.36 32.36
C ASP A 65 -38.68 2.92 32.45
N LEU A 66 -37.93 2.45 31.45
CA LEU A 66 -37.35 1.10 31.42
C LEU A 66 -35.90 1.04 31.95
N LEU A 67 -35.25 2.19 32.18
CA LEU A 67 -33.85 2.24 32.60
C LEU A 67 -33.55 1.45 33.91
N PRO A 68 -34.39 1.51 34.96
CA PRO A 68 -34.13 0.75 36.16
C PRO A 68 -34.14 -0.77 35.94
N GLU A 69 -35.08 -1.26 35.15
CA GLU A 69 -35.20 -2.67 34.80
C GLU A 69 -34.02 -3.12 33.92
N LEU A 70 -33.65 -2.33 32.88
CA LEU A 70 -32.51 -2.63 32.03
C LEU A 70 -31.20 -2.69 32.81
N LYS A 71 -30.97 -1.79 33.77
CA LYS A 71 -29.80 -1.84 34.66
C LYS A 71 -29.76 -3.10 35.50
N ARG A 72 -30.91 -3.57 35.98
CA ARG A 72 -31.01 -4.83 36.74
C ARG A 72 -30.75 -6.04 35.85
N ILE A 73 -31.27 -6.09 34.64
CA ILE A 73 -31.02 -7.16 33.66
C ILE A 73 -29.52 -7.18 33.31
N HIS A 74 -28.91 -6.01 33.04
CA HIS A 74 -27.49 -5.88 32.78
C HIS A 74 -26.63 -6.39 33.94
N SER A 75 -26.93 -5.98 35.19
CA SER A 75 -26.22 -6.44 36.38
C SER A 75 -26.34 -7.97 36.56
N GLY A 76 -27.56 -8.52 36.38
CA GLY A 76 -27.77 -9.95 36.41
C GLY A 76 -27.00 -10.74 35.35
N GLY A 77 -26.88 -10.17 34.13
CA GLY A 77 -26.03 -10.70 33.06
C GLY A 77 -24.55 -10.73 33.47
N GLY A 78 -24.06 -9.64 34.09
CA GLY A 78 -22.70 -9.57 34.61
C GLY A 78 -22.40 -10.57 35.72
N GLU A 79 -23.33 -10.77 36.66
CA GLU A 79 -23.21 -11.75 37.74
C GLU A 79 -23.16 -13.19 37.17
N LEU A 80 -24.01 -13.49 36.20
CA LEU A 80 -24.00 -14.80 35.51
C LEU A 80 -22.69 -15.04 34.75
N LEU A 81 -22.16 -14.03 34.12
CA LEU A 81 -20.86 -14.09 33.42
C LEU A 81 -19.72 -14.37 34.40
N ALA A 82 -19.73 -13.73 35.57
CA ALA A 82 -18.75 -13.95 36.61
C ALA A 82 -18.82 -15.38 37.15
N LEU A 83 -20.04 -15.95 37.37
CA LEU A 83 -20.25 -17.34 37.80
C LEU A 83 -19.70 -18.35 36.78
N ILE A 84 -19.93 -18.14 35.48
CA ILE A 84 -19.39 -19.00 34.42
C ILE A 84 -17.87 -18.90 34.37
N ASN A 85 -17.32 -17.70 34.46
CA ASN A 85 -15.88 -17.47 34.44
C ASN A 85 -15.18 -18.14 35.62
N ASP A 86 -15.75 -18.05 36.82
CA ASP A 86 -15.22 -18.76 38.00
C ASP A 86 -15.33 -20.29 37.89
N ALA A 87 -16.47 -20.79 37.45
CA ALA A 87 -16.69 -22.24 37.28
C ALA A 87 -15.77 -22.86 36.21
N LEU A 88 -15.50 -22.16 35.15
CA LEU A 88 -14.66 -22.59 34.02
C LEU A 88 -13.27 -21.95 34.05
N ALA A 89 -12.77 -21.56 35.21
CA ALA A 89 -11.40 -21.08 35.35
C ALA A 89 -10.38 -22.16 34.92
N ALA A 90 -9.32 -21.78 34.21
CA ALA A 90 -8.35 -22.72 33.63
C ALA A 90 -7.80 -23.71 34.67
N TRP A 91 -7.47 -23.24 35.88
CA TRP A 91 -6.95 -24.08 36.95
C TRP A 91 -7.96 -25.10 37.49
N LYS A 92 -9.29 -24.78 37.47
CA LYS A 92 -10.34 -25.75 37.85
C LYS A 92 -10.51 -26.85 36.82
N ILE A 93 -10.35 -26.49 35.56
CA ILE A 93 -10.39 -27.40 34.41
C ILE A 93 -9.20 -28.36 34.45
N GLU A 94 -7.99 -27.82 34.61
CA GLU A 94 -6.75 -28.62 34.73
C GLU A 94 -6.75 -29.56 35.92
N ALA A 95 -7.34 -29.11 37.04
CA ALA A 95 -7.48 -29.91 38.26
C ALA A 95 -8.62 -30.94 38.19
N GLY A 96 -9.42 -30.97 37.12
CA GLY A 96 -10.61 -31.83 37.03
C GLY A 96 -11.71 -31.51 38.06
N LYS A 97 -11.75 -30.27 38.58
CA LYS A 97 -12.64 -29.81 39.66
C LYS A 97 -13.86 -29.03 39.17
N VAL A 98 -14.23 -29.15 37.92
CA VAL A 98 -15.42 -28.46 37.37
C VAL A 98 -16.66 -29.27 37.75
N ASP A 99 -17.51 -28.67 38.57
CA ASP A 99 -18.81 -29.24 38.97
C ASP A 99 -19.93 -28.61 38.13
N PHE A 100 -20.35 -29.33 37.11
CA PHE A 100 -21.41 -28.86 36.19
C PHE A 100 -22.79 -28.87 36.84
N ALA A 101 -23.05 -29.77 37.82
CA ALA A 101 -24.32 -29.80 38.54
C ALA A 101 -24.46 -28.56 39.43
N ALA A 102 -23.40 -28.20 40.15
CA ALA A 102 -23.36 -26.97 40.92
C ALA A 102 -23.44 -25.71 40.03
N LEU A 103 -22.76 -25.71 38.86
CA LEU A 103 -22.85 -24.60 37.91
C LEU A 103 -24.29 -24.40 37.42
N ARG A 104 -24.98 -25.47 36.99
CA ARG A 104 -26.39 -25.43 36.59
C ARG A 104 -27.29 -24.85 37.69
N ASP A 105 -27.17 -25.38 38.91
CA ASP A 105 -28.04 -24.96 40.01
C ASP A 105 -27.78 -23.51 40.41
N ASN A 106 -26.53 -23.04 40.34
CA ASN A 106 -26.14 -21.65 40.57
C ASN A 106 -26.60 -20.68 39.46
N LEU A 107 -26.70 -21.16 38.22
CA LEU A 107 -27.18 -20.34 37.09
C LEU A 107 -28.70 -20.23 37.03
N ARG A 108 -29.44 -21.27 37.47
CA ARG A 108 -30.88 -21.40 37.28
C ARG A 108 -31.69 -20.27 37.92
N VAL A 109 -31.38 -19.88 39.13
CA VAL A 109 -32.14 -18.86 39.88
C VAL A 109 -31.89 -17.47 39.35
N PRO A 110 -30.62 -16.98 39.15
CA PRO A 110 -30.35 -15.68 38.59
C PRO A 110 -30.86 -15.55 37.13
N LEU A 111 -30.72 -16.61 36.34
CA LEU A 111 -31.18 -16.63 34.94
C LEU A 111 -32.71 -16.55 34.84
N GLY A 112 -33.44 -17.27 35.73
CA GLY A 112 -34.88 -17.13 35.85
C GLY A 112 -35.31 -15.71 36.23
N GLY A 113 -34.54 -15.06 37.09
CA GLY A 113 -34.73 -13.63 37.43
C GLY A 113 -34.57 -12.69 36.22
N VAL A 114 -33.52 -12.89 35.42
CA VAL A 114 -33.28 -12.12 34.17
C VAL A 114 -34.42 -12.34 33.19
N ILE A 115 -34.83 -13.59 32.93
CA ILE A 115 -35.93 -13.91 31.99
C ILE A 115 -37.24 -13.25 32.45
N ASN A 116 -37.58 -13.36 33.74
CA ASN A 116 -38.83 -12.79 34.26
C ASN A 116 -38.85 -11.27 34.16
N LEU A 117 -37.75 -10.61 34.55
CA LEU A 117 -37.63 -9.15 34.45
C LEU A 117 -37.66 -8.66 33.01
N THR A 118 -37.02 -9.37 32.08
CA THR A 118 -37.03 -9.04 30.64
C THR A 118 -38.44 -9.20 30.07
N ASN A 119 -39.18 -10.26 30.42
CA ASN A 119 -40.55 -10.43 29.98
C ASN A 119 -41.50 -9.35 30.52
N GLN A 120 -41.30 -8.88 31.75
CA GLN A 120 -42.06 -7.75 32.30
C GLN A 120 -41.75 -6.45 31.52
N SER A 121 -40.48 -6.20 31.21
CA SER A 121 -40.06 -5.04 30.42
C SER A 121 -40.59 -5.13 28.98
N LEU A 122 -40.60 -6.32 28.38
CA LEU A 122 -41.17 -6.56 27.06
C LEU A 122 -42.66 -6.25 27.00
N ALA A 123 -43.44 -6.72 28.00
CA ALA A 123 -44.89 -6.42 28.09
C ALA A 123 -45.15 -4.91 28.22
N LYS A 124 -44.32 -4.20 29.02
CA LYS A 124 -44.39 -2.72 29.12
C LYS A 124 -44.10 -2.04 27.78
N ALA A 125 -43.03 -2.43 27.08
CA ALA A 125 -42.63 -1.87 25.80
C ALA A 125 -43.71 -2.11 24.73
N GLN A 126 -44.30 -3.30 24.68
CA GLN A 126 -45.40 -3.65 23.77
C GLN A 126 -46.65 -2.80 24.05
N THR A 127 -47.00 -2.62 25.33
CA THR A 127 -48.16 -1.80 25.72
C THR A 127 -47.93 -0.30 25.36
N ALA A 128 -46.69 0.16 25.45
CA ALA A 128 -46.30 1.54 25.10
C ALA A 128 -46.09 1.74 23.59
N GLY A 129 -46.26 0.71 22.74
CA GLY A 129 -46.06 0.78 21.30
C GLY A 129 -44.60 0.92 20.84
N GLN A 130 -43.65 0.64 21.71
CA GLN A 130 -42.20 0.77 21.46
C GLN A 130 -41.68 -0.47 20.72
N THR A 131 -42.04 -0.62 19.45
CA THR A 131 -41.78 -1.84 18.67
C THR A 131 -40.29 -2.19 18.53
N ALA A 132 -39.41 -1.19 18.40
CA ALA A 132 -37.96 -1.42 18.30
C ALA A 132 -37.38 -1.98 19.61
N ILE A 133 -37.74 -1.37 20.75
CA ILE A 133 -37.31 -1.81 22.09
C ILE A 133 -37.85 -3.21 22.37
N ALA A 134 -39.11 -3.49 22.00
CA ALA A 134 -39.71 -4.80 22.19
C ALA A 134 -38.95 -5.91 21.44
N LYS A 135 -38.55 -5.66 20.18
CA LYS A 135 -37.75 -6.62 19.41
C LYS A 135 -36.37 -6.92 20.04
N ASP A 136 -35.72 -5.91 20.60
CA ASP A 136 -34.43 -6.13 21.24
C ASP A 136 -34.57 -6.83 22.59
N LEU A 137 -35.65 -6.57 23.36
CA LEU A 137 -36.00 -7.33 24.56
C LEU A 137 -36.34 -8.81 24.22
N GLU A 138 -37.00 -9.08 23.09
CA GLU A 138 -37.23 -10.47 22.62
C GLU A 138 -35.91 -11.20 22.34
N LYS A 139 -34.90 -10.53 21.81
CA LYS A 139 -33.56 -11.09 21.61
C LYS A 139 -32.88 -11.43 22.96
N ILE A 140 -33.05 -10.57 23.98
CA ILE A 140 -32.53 -10.85 25.34
C ILE A 140 -33.21 -12.07 25.92
N VAL A 141 -34.53 -12.20 25.78
CA VAL A 141 -35.28 -13.40 26.25
C VAL A 141 -34.76 -14.65 25.55
N LEU A 142 -34.60 -14.60 24.24
CA LEU A 142 -34.11 -15.73 23.45
C LEU A 142 -32.69 -16.13 23.87
N ALA A 143 -31.78 -15.18 24.08
CA ALA A 143 -30.44 -15.45 24.55
C ALA A 143 -30.45 -16.11 25.96
N ALA A 144 -31.28 -15.61 26.86
CA ALA A 144 -31.42 -16.18 28.21
C ALA A 144 -32.01 -17.61 28.19
N GLN A 145 -32.99 -17.87 27.33
CA GLN A 145 -33.55 -19.20 27.11
C GLN A 145 -32.55 -20.17 26.51
N ASN A 146 -31.75 -19.73 25.56
CA ASN A 146 -30.67 -20.52 24.98
C ASN A 146 -29.66 -20.92 26.06
N LEU A 147 -29.24 -19.99 26.92
CA LEU A 147 -28.32 -20.30 28.01
C LEU A 147 -28.93 -21.30 29.00
N LEU A 148 -30.22 -21.17 29.33
CA LEU A 148 -30.92 -22.10 30.21
C LEU A 148 -30.92 -23.50 29.61
N SER A 149 -31.27 -23.64 28.33
CA SER A 149 -31.29 -24.93 27.64
C SER A 149 -29.90 -25.56 27.55
N LEU A 150 -28.87 -24.76 27.33
CA LEU A 150 -27.47 -25.19 27.31
C LEU A 150 -27.05 -25.71 28.69
N SER A 151 -27.42 -25.03 29.79
CA SER A 151 -27.11 -25.45 31.16
C SER A 151 -27.84 -26.72 31.59
N GLU A 152 -29.07 -26.93 31.14
CA GLU A 152 -29.86 -28.16 31.45
C GLU A 152 -29.35 -29.38 30.67
N ASN A 153 -28.95 -29.20 29.41
CA ASN A 153 -28.40 -30.29 28.60
C ASN A 153 -27.02 -30.76 29.06
N THR A 154 -26.22 -29.91 29.72
CA THR A 154 -24.93 -30.31 30.31
C THR A 154 -25.13 -31.29 31.48
N ALA A 155 -26.18 -31.14 32.23
CA ALA A 155 -26.46 -32.00 33.38
C ALA A 155 -27.04 -33.39 33.01
N ALA A 156 -27.78 -33.49 31.90
CA ALA A 156 -28.31 -34.78 31.44
C ALA A 156 -27.21 -35.77 31.01
N ALA A 157 -26.04 -35.24 30.60
CA ALA A 157 -24.90 -36.05 30.20
C ALA A 157 -24.07 -36.59 31.40
N ASP A 158 -24.08 -35.90 32.55
CA ASP A 158 -23.39 -36.33 33.77
C ASP A 158 -24.12 -37.47 34.50
N LEU A 159 -25.43 -37.55 34.35
CA LEU A 159 -26.25 -38.60 34.99
C LEU A 159 -26.12 -39.99 34.32
N ALA A 160 -25.55 -40.07 33.13
CA ALA A 160 -25.40 -41.34 32.42
C ALA A 160 -24.12 -42.13 32.78
N ASP A 161 -23.19 -41.58 33.56
CA ASP A 161 -21.85 -42.18 33.78
C ASP A 161 -21.39 -42.26 35.27
N ALA A 162 -22.28 -42.13 36.25
CA ALA A 162 -21.91 -42.20 37.66
C ALA A 162 -21.94 -43.66 38.19
N ALA A 163 -20.82 -44.38 38.10
CA ALA A 163 -20.49 -45.49 38.95
C ALA A 163 -19.14 -45.26 39.65
N PRO A 164 -19.04 -45.40 40.96
CA PRO A 164 -17.87 -45.02 41.74
C PRO A 164 -16.81 -46.09 41.80
N THR A 165 -15.55 -45.77 41.69
CA THR A 165 -14.43 -46.54 42.22
C THR A 165 -13.61 -45.70 43.19
N PRO A 166 -13.32 -46.19 44.40
CA PRO A 166 -12.57 -45.45 45.41
C PRO A 166 -11.08 -45.79 45.33
N GLY A 167 -10.25 -44.87 45.67
CA GLY A 167 -8.82 -45.16 45.90
C GLY A 167 -7.88 -43.96 45.90
N ASP A 168 -7.50 -43.65 47.16
CA ASP A 168 -6.20 -43.04 47.54
C ASP A 168 -5.89 -41.55 47.30
N ALA A 169 -6.01 -40.81 48.41
CA ALA A 169 -5.09 -39.68 48.70
C ALA A 169 -3.78 -40.27 49.30
N PRO A 170 -2.64 -39.56 49.36
CA PRO A 170 -2.52 -38.23 49.95
C PRO A 170 -1.39 -37.35 49.31
N GLY A 171 -1.27 -36.13 49.76
CA GLY A 171 -0.05 -35.33 49.58
C GLY A 171 -0.23 -33.81 49.67
N VAL A 172 -0.02 -33.36 50.84
CA VAL A 172 0.08 -32.01 51.39
C VAL A 172 1.20 -31.16 50.77
N MET A 173 0.99 -29.84 50.84
CA MET A 173 1.91 -28.68 50.74
C MET A 173 2.04 -28.08 49.36
N SER A 174 1.99 -26.80 49.20
CA SER A 174 2.42 -25.65 49.99
C SER A 174 1.91 -24.36 49.31
N SER A 175 1.46 -23.46 50.15
CA SER A 175 1.16 -22.06 49.81
C SER A 175 2.32 -21.35 49.12
N LEU A 176 2.07 -20.77 47.96
CA LEU A 176 2.82 -19.66 47.44
C LEU A 176 1.85 -18.57 46.99
N GLU A 177 1.82 -17.52 47.80
CA GLU A 177 1.15 -16.28 47.51
C GLU A 177 1.73 -15.69 46.21
N ALA A 178 0.88 -15.50 45.23
CA ALA A 178 1.22 -14.69 44.07
C ALA A 178 1.02 -13.22 44.42
N PRO A 179 1.99 -12.36 44.13
CA PRO A 179 1.84 -10.90 44.35
C PRO A 179 0.83 -10.36 43.35
N SER A 180 -0.20 -9.71 43.87
CA SER A 180 -1.09 -8.85 43.07
C SER A 180 -0.30 -7.78 42.37
N PRO A 181 -0.41 -7.59 41.06
CA PRO A 181 0.14 -6.40 40.42
C PRO A 181 -0.74 -5.22 40.81
N ASN A 182 -0.19 -4.38 41.65
CA ASN A 182 -0.72 -3.07 41.97
C ASN A 182 -0.57 -2.21 40.71
N VAL A 183 -1.59 -2.19 39.85
CA VAL A 183 -1.65 -1.24 38.74
C VAL A 183 -2.04 0.11 39.33
N GLY A 184 -1.00 0.86 39.69
CA GLY A 184 -1.13 2.27 40.04
C GLY A 184 -1.84 2.97 38.90
N GLY A 185 -2.97 3.61 39.24
CA GLY A 185 -3.73 4.45 38.34
C GLY A 185 -2.88 5.61 37.82
N ALA A 186 -2.27 5.40 36.67
CA ALA A 186 -1.86 6.51 35.84
C ALA A 186 -3.12 7.08 35.19
N ARG A 187 -3.47 8.31 35.58
CA ARG A 187 -4.44 9.12 34.84
C ARG A 187 -4.01 9.16 33.38
N PRO A 188 -4.92 9.00 32.41
CA PRO A 188 -4.59 9.24 31.03
C PRO A 188 -4.27 10.73 30.87
N GLU A 189 -3.00 11.07 30.82
CA GLU A 189 -2.59 12.36 30.32
C GLU A 189 -3.04 12.45 28.86
N GLU A 190 -3.64 13.58 28.55
CA GLU A 190 -4.18 14.00 27.27
C GLU A 190 -3.11 13.89 26.17
N PHE A 191 -2.98 12.72 25.57
CA PHE A 191 -2.49 12.65 24.20
C PHE A 191 -3.60 13.21 23.33
N GLY A 192 -3.35 14.38 22.74
CA GLY A 192 -4.24 15.06 21.82
C GLY A 192 -4.53 14.27 20.54
N LEU A 193 -5.12 13.11 20.69
CA LEU A 193 -5.76 12.35 19.62
C LEU A 193 -7.06 13.09 19.31
N SER A 194 -7.17 13.61 18.10
CA SER A 194 -8.43 14.11 17.57
C SER A 194 -9.52 13.06 17.82
N ASN A 195 -10.38 13.31 18.81
CA ASN A 195 -11.41 12.39 19.28
C ASN A 195 -12.64 12.39 18.34
N GLN A 196 -12.46 12.85 17.09
CA GLN A 196 -13.50 12.84 16.09
C GLN A 196 -13.41 11.52 15.31
N PRO A 197 -14.50 10.74 15.25
CA PRO A 197 -14.58 9.59 14.36
C PRO A 197 -14.30 10.07 12.94
N MET A 198 -13.56 9.28 12.16
CA MET A 198 -13.43 9.51 10.72
C MET A 198 -14.79 9.19 10.09
N PRO A 199 -15.63 10.17 9.76
CA PRO A 199 -16.91 9.90 9.15
C PRO A 199 -16.69 9.20 7.81
N HIS A 200 -17.43 8.11 7.58
CA HIS A 200 -17.43 7.31 6.36
C HIS A 200 -16.27 6.31 6.15
N ALA A 201 -15.49 5.99 7.19
CA ALA A 201 -14.57 4.85 7.05
C ALA A 201 -15.36 3.55 6.84
N ARG A 202 -14.92 2.73 5.88
CA ARG A 202 -15.58 1.48 5.49
C ARG A 202 -15.05 0.34 6.33
N ILE A 203 -15.89 -0.25 7.16
CA ILE A 203 -15.53 -1.32 8.09
C ILE A 203 -16.23 -2.62 7.67
N LEU A 204 -15.46 -3.71 7.57
CA LEU A 204 -16.01 -5.05 7.42
C LEU A 204 -16.13 -5.68 8.82
N ALA A 205 -17.34 -6.02 9.24
CA ALA A 205 -17.65 -6.71 10.48
C ALA A 205 -17.92 -8.18 10.22
N VAL A 206 -17.10 -9.08 10.80
CA VAL A 206 -17.15 -10.52 10.56
C VAL A 206 -17.40 -11.24 11.88
N ASP A 207 -18.55 -11.91 12.00
CA ASP A 207 -18.93 -12.72 13.16
C ASP A 207 -19.97 -13.75 12.66
N ASP A 208 -19.90 -14.99 13.09
CA ASP A 208 -20.82 -16.05 12.64
C ASP A 208 -22.20 -15.94 13.30
N ASP A 209 -22.29 -15.34 14.47
CA ASP A 209 -23.55 -15.12 15.20
C ASP A 209 -24.28 -13.88 14.70
N ALA A 210 -25.53 -14.07 14.24
CA ALA A 210 -26.35 -12.99 13.68
C ALA A 210 -26.67 -11.88 14.70
N MET A 211 -26.82 -12.23 15.99
CA MET A 211 -27.13 -11.25 17.03
C MET A 211 -25.90 -10.39 17.37
N ASN A 212 -24.71 -10.99 17.40
CA ASN A 212 -23.46 -10.26 17.58
C ASN A 212 -23.20 -9.31 16.40
N ARG A 213 -23.43 -9.78 15.17
CA ARG A 213 -23.30 -8.93 13.97
C ARG A 213 -24.27 -7.74 14.02
N ASP A 214 -25.56 -7.97 14.31
CA ASP A 214 -26.56 -6.89 14.42
C ASP A 214 -26.15 -5.85 15.45
N MET A 215 -25.68 -6.29 16.61
CA MET A 215 -25.23 -5.41 17.69
C MET A 215 -24.00 -4.60 17.27
N LEU A 216 -23.03 -5.25 16.62
CA LEU A 216 -21.80 -4.61 16.17
C LEU A 216 -22.09 -3.58 15.06
N LEU A 217 -22.95 -3.96 14.09
CA LEU A 217 -23.39 -3.10 13.00
C LEU A 217 -24.01 -1.80 13.54
N ARG A 218 -25.01 -1.91 14.40
CA ARG A 218 -25.70 -0.74 14.98
C ARG A 218 -24.74 0.18 15.75
N ARG A 219 -23.80 -0.38 16.51
CA ARG A 219 -22.80 0.43 17.24
C ARG A 219 -21.87 1.19 16.28
N LEU A 220 -21.43 0.55 15.21
CA LEU A 220 -20.54 1.16 14.24
C LEU A 220 -21.24 2.22 13.38
N GLU A 221 -22.48 1.94 12.95
CA GLU A 221 -23.32 2.91 12.22
C GLU A 221 -23.61 4.16 13.06
N LYS A 222 -23.89 3.97 14.36
CA LYS A 222 -24.07 5.09 15.31
C LYS A 222 -22.81 5.95 15.44
N LEU A 223 -21.63 5.37 15.26
CA LEU A 223 -20.35 6.09 15.24
C LEU A 223 -20.06 6.75 13.88
N GLY A 224 -20.94 6.59 12.87
CA GLY A 224 -20.84 7.21 11.55
C GLY A 224 -19.98 6.45 10.55
N TYR A 225 -19.68 5.17 10.79
CA TYR A 225 -18.96 4.30 9.87
C TYR A 225 -19.89 3.67 8.83
N ASP A 226 -19.34 3.40 7.64
CA ASP A 226 -20.00 2.59 6.60
C ASP A 226 -19.65 1.12 6.83
N VAL A 227 -20.64 0.33 7.24
CA VAL A 227 -20.39 -1.05 7.69
C VAL A 227 -20.93 -2.07 6.71
N THR A 228 -20.09 -3.01 6.35
CA THR A 228 -20.45 -4.22 5.63
C THR A 228 -20.30 -5.42 6.57
N GLU A 229 -21.27 -6.32 6.59
CA GLU A 229 -21.22 -7.53 7.42
C GLU A 229 -20.75 -8.75 6.62
N ALA A 230 -20.16 -9.74 7.29
CA ALA A 230 -19.93 -11.08 6.77
C ALA A 230 -20.17 -12.12 7.87
N SER A 231 -20.73 -13.25 7.50
CA SER A 231 -21.11 -14.32 8.43
C SER A 231 -20.08 -15.45 8.54
N THR A 232 -19.08 -15.47 7.64
CA THR A 232 -18.02 -16.48 7.61
C THR A 232 -16.71 -15.88 7.13
N GLY A 233 -15.58 -16.52 7.48
CA GLY A 233 -14.27 -16.14 6.99
C GLY A 233 -14.17 -16.18 5.46
N ARG A 234 -14.82 -17.13 4.81
CA ARG A 234 -14.86 -17.25 3.34
C ARG A 234 -15.60 -16.08 2.68
N GLU A 235 -16.75 -15.71 3.24
CA GLU A 235 -17.51 -14.54 2.78
C GLU A 235 -16.70 -13.26 2.97
N ALA A 236 -16.03 -13.12 4.13
CA ALA A 236 -15.14 -11.99 4.41
C ALA A 236 -14.03 -11.88 3.37
N LEU A 237 -13.33 -12.97 3.05
CA LEU A 237 -12.27 -12.97 2.03
C LEU A 237 -12.78 -12.59 0.64
N THR A 238 -14.01 -12.98 0.29
CA THR A 238 -14.62 -12.58 -0.99
C THR A 238 -14.90 -11.08 -0.99
N LYS A 239 -15.56 -10.57 0.04
CA LYS A 239 -15.89 -9.14 0.15
C LYS A 239 -14.67 -8.23 0.21
N VAL A 240 -13.60 -8.66 0.91
CA VAL A 240 -12.35 -7.88 1.00
C VAL A 240 -11.65 -7.77 -0.35
N LYS A 241 -11.71 -8.79 -1.21
CA LYS A 241 -11.11 -8.76 -2.55
C LYS A 241 -11.84 -7.81 -3.50
N ASP A 242 -13.16 -7.71 -3.36
CA ASP A 242 -14.02 -6.93 -4.25
C ASP A 242 -14.25 -5.49 -3.74
N GLY A 243 -14.00 -5.24 -2.45
CA GLY A 243 -14.27 -3.98 -1.78
C GLY A 243 -13.01 -3.27 -1.26
N ASN A 244 -13.12 -1.95 -1.10
CA ASN A 244 -12.10 -1.16 -0.41
C ASN A 244 -12.55 -0.96 1.04
N PHE A 245 -11.90 -1.62 1.98
CA PHE A 245 -12.16 -1.47 3.40
C PHE A 245 -11.01 -0.75 4.11
N ASP A 246 -11.38 0.07 5.10
CA ASP A 246 -10.42 0.78 5.91
C ASP A 246 -10.02 0.02 7.14
N LEU A 247 -10.88 -0.91 7.60
CA LEU A 247 -10.65 -1.74 8.78
C LEU A 247 -11.52 -2.99 8.71
N ILE A 248 -11.03 -4.08 9.28
CA ILE A 248 -11.76 -5.34 9.44
C ILE A 248 -11.86 -5.65 10.94
N LEU A 249 -13.07 -5.90 11.42
CA LEU A 249 -13.36 -6.49 12.73
C LEU A 249 -13.65 -7.96 12.49
N LEU A 250 -12.85 -8.84 13.08
CA LEU A 250 -12.87 -10.27 12.76
C LEU A 250 -12.99 -11.12 14.02
N ASP A 251 -14.08 -11.87 14.12
CA ASP A 251 -14.21 -12.85 15.19
C ASP A 251 -13.21 -13.99 15.04
N ILE A 252 -12.69 -14.47 16.16
CA ILE A 252 -11.74 -15.59 16.19
C ILE A 252 -12.44 -16.91 15.95
N VAL A 253 -13.58 -17.13 16.63
CA VAL A 253 -14.24 -18.44 16.66
C VAL A 253 -15.38 -18.44 15.66
N MET A 254 -15.13 -19.01 14.49
CA MET A 254 -16.11 -19.14 13.41
C MET A 254 -16.05 -20.55 12.80
N PRO A 255 -17.17 -21.08 12.27
CA PRO A 255 -17.18 -22.37 11.58
C PRO A 255 -16.45 -22.31 10.24
N GLU A 256 -15.97 -23.46 9.76
CA GLU A 256 -15.26 -23.71 8.49
C GLU A 256 -13.89 -23.05 8.41
N LEU A 257 -13.83 -21.74 8.32
CA LEU A 257 -12.61 -20.94 8.29
C LEU A 257 -12.61 -19.99 9.48
N ASP A 258 -11.75 -20.28 10.47
CA ASP A 258 -11.65 -19.50 11.69
C ASP A 258 -11.01 -18.11 11.46
N GLY A 259 -11.05 -17.24 12.49
CA GLY A 259 -10.52 -15.88 12.38
C GLY A 259 -9.01 -15.85 12.18
N PHE A 260 -8.24 -16.78 12.77
CA PHE A 260 -6.79 -16.82 12.57
C PHE A 260 -6.42 -17.17 11.13
N GLN A 261 -7.05 -18.21 10.59
CA GLN A 261 -6.86 -18.62 9.20
C GLN A 261 -7.27 -17.50 8.24
N THR A 262 -8.39 -16.83 8.53
CA THR A 262 -8.86 -15.69 7.72
C THR A 262 -7.84 -14.54 7.76
N LEU A 263 -7.29 -14.22 8.92
CA LEU A 263 -6.24 -13.21 9.09
C LEU A 263 -4.98 -13.57 8.30
N GLU A 264 -4.51 -14.82 8.40
CA GLU A 264 -3.34 -15.29 7.64
C GLU A 264 -3.53 -15.11 6.13
N TYR A 265 -4.71 -15.45 5.59
CA TYR A 265 -5.01 -15.22 4.17
C TYR A 265 -4.99 -13.74 3.80
N ILE A 266 -5.54 -12.86 4.65
CA ILE A 266 -5.53 -11.40 4.41
C ILE A 266 -4.09 -10.87 4.42
N LYS A 267 -3.27 -11.30 5.38
CA LYS A 267 -1.89 -10.80 5.54
C LYS A 267 -0.92 -11.40 4.53
N ALA A 268 -1.21 -12.57 3.97
CA ALA A 268 -0.43 -13.17 2.90
C ALA A 268 -0.65 -12.51 1.52
N ASP A 269 -1.81 -11.89 1.27
CA ASP A 269 -2.07 -11.20 0.00
C ASP A 269 -1.45 -9.78 0.01
N PRO A 270 -0.49 -9.46 -0.88
CA PRO A 270 0.14 -8.14 -0.95
C PRO A 270 -0.84 -6.97 -1.14
N ARG A 271 -2.01 -7.23 -1.73
CA ARG A 271 -3.04 -6.22 -1.99
C ARG A 271 -3.92 -5.95 -0.77
N LEU A 272 -4.00 -6.90 0.17
CA LEU A 272 -4.89 -6.85 1.32
C LEU A 272 -4.16 -6.61 2.65
N LYS A 273 -2.88 -6.98 2.72
CA LYS A 273 -2.07 -6.93 3.96
C LYS A 273 -2.03 -5.56 4.63
N HIS A 274 -2.26 -4.48 3.87
CA HIS A 274 -2.25 -3.11 4.37
C HIS A 274 -3.51 -2.76 5.18
N ILE A 275 -4.60 -3.55 5.05
CA ILE A 275 -5.84 -3.32 5.78
C ILE A 275 -5.63 -3.75 7.24
N PRO A 276 -5.85 -2.87 8.21
CA PRO A 276 -5.79 -3.23 9.62
C PRO A 276 -6.91 -4.19 9.97
N VAL A 277 -6.58 -5.22 10.76
CA VAL A 277 -7.53 -6.21 11.27
C VAL A 277 -7.50 -6.16 12.78
N ILE A 278 -8.64 -5.91 13.40
CA ILE A 278 -8.86 -6.02 14.84
C ILE A 278 -9.58 -7.34 15.11
N MET A 279 -8.96 -8.18 15.94
CA MET A 279 -9.56 -9.47 16.31
C MET A 279 -10.57 -9.28 17.45
N LEU A 280 -11.74 -9.91 17.32
CA LEU A 280 -12.75 -9.95 18.37
C LEU A 280 -12.60 -11.28 19.10
N SER A 281 -12.23 -11.26 20.39
CA SER A 281 -11.90 -12.47 21.15
C SER A 281 -12.87 -12.68 22.30
N ALA A 282 -13.33 -13.90 22.50
CA ALA A 282 -14.04 -14.30 23.73
C ALA A 282 -13.07 -14.74 24.85
N LEU A 283 -11.76 -14.68 24.62
CA LEU A 283 -10.75 -15.28 25.48
C LEU A 283 -9.96 -14.19 26.23
N ASP A 284 -9.96 -14.27 27.56
CA ASP A 284 -9.07 -13.49 28.44
C ASP A 284 -7.68 -14.16 28.54
N ASP A 285 -7.29 -14.93 27.52
CA ASP A 285 -6.05 -15.70 27.54
C ASP A 285 -4.93 -14.89 26.86
N VAL A 286 -3.86 -14.68 27.59
CA VAL A 286 -2.66 -13.98 27.12
C VAL A 286 -2.08 -14.65 25.87
N ASP A 287 -2.13 -16.00 25.81
CA ASP A 287 -1.59 -16.76 24.67
C ASP A 287 -2.37 -16.49 23.38
N SER A 288 -3.69 -16.33 23.44
CA SER A 288 -4.51 -15.98 22.27
C SER A 288 -4.24 -14.55 21.80
N THR A 289 -3.99 -13.63 22.73
CA THR A 289 -3.59 -12.24 22.40
C THR A 289 -2.25 -12.21 21.67
N VAL A 290 -1.26 -12.94 22.18
CA VAL A 290 0.08 -13.04 21.55
C VAL A 290 -0.05 -13.62 20.14
N ARG A 291 -0.81 -14.71 19.99
CA ARG A 291 -1.07 -15.32 18.67
C ARG A 291 -1.72 -14.35 17.67
N CYS A 292 -2.68 -13.51 18.11
CA CYS A 292 -3.29 -12.50 17.25
C CYS A 292 -2.24 -11.52 16.70
N ILE A 293 -1.37 -11.03 17.58
CA ILE A 293 -0.34 -10.05 17.21
C ILE A 293 0.71 -10.71 16.30
N GLU A 294 1.18 -11.91 16.62
CA GLU A 294 2.15 -12.66 15.81
C GLU A 294 1.60 -13.01 14.42
N ALA A 295 0.30 -13.30 14.32
CA ALA A 295 -0.38 -13.51 13.03
C ALA A 295 -0.57 -12.21 12.22
N GLY A 296 -0.20 -11.05 12.77
CA GLY A 296 -0.24 -9.76 12.08
C GLY A 296 -1.55 -8.98 12.27
N ALA A 297 -2.34 -9.28 13.30
CA ALA A 297 -3.44 -8.41 13.69
C ALA A 297 -2.93 -7.04 14.12
N GLU A 298 -3.69 -5.99 13.81
CA GLU A 298 -3.35 -4.63 14.26
C GLU A 298 -3.62 -4.45 15.74
N ASP A 299 -4.71 -5.09 16.24
CA ASP A 299 -5.13 -5.04 17.62
C ASP A 299 -6.13 -6.18 17.92
N TYR A 300 -6.56 -6.28 19.18
CA TYR A 300 -7.64 -7.19 19.60
C TYR A 300 -8.59 -6.51 20.59
N VAL A 301 -9.84 -6.98 20.65
CA VAL A 301 -10.87 -6.50 21.58
C VAL A 301 -11.55 -7.71 22.21
N PRO A 302 -11.53 -7.86 23.55
CA PRO A 302 -12.21 -8.95 24.24
C PRO A 302 -13.73 -8.76 24.21
N LYS A 303 -14.47 -9.86 24.07
CA LYS A 303 -15.92 -9.92 24.23
C LYS A 303 -16.28 -10.25 25.70
N PRO A 304 -17.23 -9.57 26.35
CA PRO A 304 -18.04 -8.46 25.85
C PRO A 304 -17.22 -7.17 25.72
N PHE A 305 -17.31 -6.52 24.58
CA PHE A 305 -16.52 -5.32 24.35
C PHE A 305 -17.25 -4.07 24.85
N SER A 306 -16.54 -3.28 25.63
CA SER A 306 -16.99 -1.93 26.00
C SER A 306 -17.06 -1.05 24.75
N PRO A 307 -18.17 -0.29 24.52
CA PRO A 307 -18.28 0.64 23.41
C PRO A 307 -17.13 1.65 23.35
N VAL A 308 -16.66 2.10 24.50
CA VAL A 308 -15.56 3.06 24.64
C VAL A 308 -14.24 2.45 24.16
N ILE A 309 -13.95 1.21 24.57
CA ILE A 309 -12.72 0.49 24.16
C ILE A 309 -12.77 0.19 22.66
N LEU A 310 -13.89 -0.32 22.15
CA LEU A 310 -14.06 -0.62 20.73
C LEU A 310 -13.83 0.63 19.88
N ARG A 311 -14.46 1.74 20.23
CA ARG A 311 -14.27 3.03 19.55
C ARG A 311 -12.82 3.48 19.58
N ALA A 312 -12.16 3.44 20.73
CA ALA A 312 -10.78 3.86 20.89
C ALA A 312 -9.83 3.03 19.98
N ARG A 313 -10.00 1.70 19.94
CA ARG A 313 -9.18 0.81 19.11
C ARG A 313 -9.41 1.03 17.62
N ILE A 314 -10.66 1.18 17.19
CA ILE A 314 -11.01 1.48 15.79
C ILE A 314 -10.38 2.82 15.38
N THR A 315 -10.57 3.87 16.19
CA THR A 315 -10.03 5.20 15.89
C THR A 315 -8.50 5.18 15.78
N ALA A 316 -7.82 4.51 16.70
CA ALA A 316 -6.35 4.39 16.67
C ALA A 316 -5.86 3.63 15.44
N SER A 317 -6.52 2.51 15.07
CA SER A 317 -6.16 1.71 13.91
C SER A 317 -6.40 2.44 12.59
N LEU A 318 -7.52 3.17 12.47
CA LEU A 318 -7.83 4.00 11.30
C LEU A 318 -6.86 5.16 11.14
N GLU A 319 -6.50 5.85 12.23
CA GLU A 319 -5.53 6.94 12.20
C GLU A 319 -4.15 6.44 11.78
N LYS A 320 -3.71 5.30 12.32
CA LYS A 320 -2.44 4.65 11.94
C LYS A 320 -2.43 4.26 10.46
N LYS A 321 -3.54 3.73 9.93
CA LYS A 321 -3.70 3.45 8.50
C LYS A 321 -3.59 4.73 7.69
N ARG A 322 -4.32 5.78 8.06
CA ARG A 322 -4.31 7.08 7.38
C ARG A 322 -2.91 7.67 7.28
N LEU A 323 -2.16 7.63 8.37
CA LEU A 323 -0.77 8.13 8.39
C LEU A 323 0.14 7.30 7.46
N ARG A 324 0.01 5.98 7.46
CA ARG A 324 0.75 5.10 6.54
C ARG A 324 0.40 5.39 5.07
N ASP A 325 -0.88 5.54 4.76
CA ASP A 325 -1.34 5.83 3.40
C ASP A 325 -0.84 7.20 2.92
N GLN A 326 -0.84 8.22 3.79
CA GLN A 326 -0.27 9.55 3.52
C GLN A 326 1.25 9.49 3.30
N GLU A 327 1.98 8.75 4.13
CA GLU A 327 3.42 8.55 3.97
C GLU A 327 3.75 7.90 2.62
N GLN A 328 3.03 6.83 2.26
CA GLN A 328 3.23 6.16 0.97
C GLN A 328 2.92 7.07 -0.22
N ALA A 329 1.82 7.83 -0.15
CA ALA A 329 1.48 8.80 -1.18
C ALA A 329 2.55 9.89 -1.33
N PHE A 330 3.07 10.41 -0.22
CA PHE A 330 4.13 11.40 -0.20
C PHE A 330 5.45 10.87 -0.78
N LEU A 331 5.84 9.65 -0.39
CA LEU A 331 7.04 8.99 -0.95
C LEU A 331 6.90 8.75 -2.47
N ALA A 332 5.73 8.33 -2.92
CA ALA A 332 5.45 8.17 -4.35
C ALA A 332 5.55 9.50 -5.10
N GLN A 333 5.01 10.58 -4.55
CA GLN A 333 5.11 11.93 -5.13
C GLN A 333 6.55 12.42 -5.19
N LEU A 334 7.33 12.24 -4.11
CA LEU A 334 8.75 12.58 -4.08
C LEU A 334 9.54 11.82 -5.16
N GLN A 335 9.24 10.53 -5.35
CA GLN A 335 9.89 9.73 -6.39
C GLN A 335 9.60 10.27 -7.80
N VAL A 336 8.35 10.67 -8.08
CA VAL A 336 7.96 11.28 -9.35
C VAL A 336 8.70 12.62 -9.57
N GLU A 337 8.71 13.49 -8.57
CA GLU A 337 9.40 14.79 -8.66
C GLU A 337 10.91 14.62 -8.80
N ARG A 338 11.52 13.67 -8.09
CA ARG A 338 12.93 13.33 -8.24
C ARG A 338 13.25 12.88 -9.66
N THR A 339 12.46 11.94 -10.20
CA THR A 339 12.66 11.44 -11.56
C THR A 339 12.53 12.55 -12.60
N LYS A 340 11.55 13.46 -12.43
CA LYS A 340 11.36 14.62 -13.29
C LYS A 340 12.55 15.57 -13.22
N SER A 341 13.03 15.89 -12.02
CA SER A 341 14.20 16.73 -11.80
C SER A 341 15.46 16.13 -12.43
N GLU A 342 15.67 14.82 -12.26
CA GLU A 342 16.79 14.12 -12.88
C GLU A 342 16.73 14.16 -14.41
N ARG A 343 15.56 13.93 -14.98
CA ARG A 343 15.37 14.02 -16.44
C ARG A 343 15.67 15.42 -16.98
N LEU A 344 15.22 16.47 -16.30
CA LEU A 344 15.51 17.85 -16.68
C LEU A 344 17.01 18.15 -16.62
N LEU A 345 17.73 17.65 -15.63
CA LEU A 345 19.17 17.80 -15.51
C LEU A 345 19.92 17.08 -16.64
N LEU A 346 19.51 15.86 -16.98
CA LEU A 346 20.09 15.06 -18.07
C LEU A 346 19.78 15.61 -19.46
N ASN A 347 18.77 16.45 -19.61
CA ASN A 347 18.53 17.19 -20.86
C ASN A 347 19.54 18.34 -21.09
N ILE A 348 20.29 18.72 -20.05
CA ILE A 348 21.21 19.87 -20.12
C ILE A 348 22.65 19.38 -20.02
N LEU A 349 22.93 18.31 -19.31
CA LEU A 349 24.28 17.82 -19.01
C LEU A 349 24.41 16.33 -19.31
N PRO A 350 25.57 15.89 -19.81
CA PRO A 350 25.88 14.46 -19.92
C PRO A 350 25.74 13.76 -18.56
N ARG A 351 25.28 12.50 -18.55
CA ARG A 351 25.04 11.74 -17.31
C ARG A 351 26.24 11.72 -16.37
N ALA A 352 27.44 11.43 -16.88
CA ALA A 352 28.67 11.37 -16.07
C ALA A 352 28.98 12.70 -15.37
N ILE A 353 28.67 13.81 -16.02
CA ILE A 353 28.88 15.16 -15.49
C ILE A 353 27.78 15.52 -14.46
N ALA A 354 26.54 15.15 -14.73
CA ALA A 354 25.43 15.36 -13.81
C ALA A 354 25.64 14.59 -12.48
N GLU A 355 26.18 13.38 -12.53
CA GLU A 355 26.52 12.58 -11.35
C GLU A 355 27.62 13.23 -10.49
N ARG A 356 28.65 13.76 -11.12
CA ARG A 356 29.73 14.48 -10.42
C ARG A 356 29.25 15.76 -9.76
N LEU A 357 28.36 16.50 -10.41
CA LEU A 357 27.70 17.67 -9.81
C LEU A 357 26.81 17.30 -8.62
N LYS A 358 26.03 16.23 -8.72
CA LYS A 358 25.23 15.71 -7.59
C LYS A 358 26.11 15.28 -6.41
N ALA A 359 27.31 14.77 -6.70
CA ALA A 359 28.32 14.43 -5.67
C ALA A 359 29.00 15.66 -5.06
N GLY A 360 28.60 16.88 -5.47
CA GLY A 360 29.13 18.14 -4.89
C GLY A 360 30.40 18.69 -5.58
N GLN A 361 30.83 18.09 -6.70
CA GLN A 361 31.99 18.58 -7.43
C GLN A 361 31.61 19.84 -8.22
N ARG A 362 32.11 21.01 -7.79
CA ARG A 362 31.73 22.31 -8.37
C ARG A 362 32.53 22.69 -9.61
N THR A 363 33.73 22.18 -9.76
CA THR A 363 34.60 22.43 -10.91
C THR A 363 34.87 21.10 -11.62
N ILE A 364 34.41 21.00 -12.85
CA ILE A 364 34.60 19.81 -13.67
C ILE A 364 35.34 20.26 -14.92
N VAL A 365 36.57 19.82 -15.06
CA VAL A 365 37.44 20.07 -16.21
C VAL A 365 38.23 18.78 -16.48
N ASP A 366 38.04 18.22 -17.65
CA ASP A 366 38.70 16.98 -18.07
C ASP A 366 39.41 17.20 -19.42
N SER A 367 40.55 16.53 -19.63
CA SER A 367 41.30 16.53 -20.89
C SER A 367 41.11 15.18 -21.57
N PHE A 368 40.77 15.23 -22.84
CA PHE A 368 40.62 14.06 -23.70
C PHE A 368 41.65 14.16 -24.83
N ILE A 369 42.48 13.13 -25.02
CA ILE A 369 43.55 13.11 -26.02
C ILE A 369 42.98 12.74 -27.37
N ASP A 370 42.07 11.77 -27.38
CA ASP A 370 41.48 11.21 -28.61
C ASP A 370 40.00 11.55 -28.67
N SER A 371 39.65 12.50 -29.48
CA SER A 371 38.27 12.91 -29.75
C SER A 371 38.08 13.38 -31.20
N THR A 372 36.84 13.38 -31.68
CA THR A 372 36.48 13.98 -32.96
C THR A 372 35.33 14.95 -32.78
N VAL A 373 35.57 16.18 -33.13
CA VAL A 373 34.58 17.27 -33.08
C VAL A 373 33.98 17.46 -34.48
N MET A 374 32.66 17.60 -34.56
CA MET A 374 31.91 17.86 -35.78
C MET A 374 31.04 19.11 -35.64
N PHE A 375 31.07 19.95 -36.65
CA PHE A 375 30.12 21.03 -36.86
C PHE A 375 29.30 20.75 -38.12
N ALA A 376 27.99 20.97 -38.04
CA ALA A 376 27.08 20.91 -39.19
C ALA A 376 26.25 22.20 -39.25
N ASP A 377 26.36 22.96 -40.33
CA ASP A 377 25.74 24.29 -40.49
C ASP A 377 24.82 24.33 -41.72
N ILE A 378 23.70 25.06 -41.63
CA ILE A 378 22.73 25.19 -42.72
C ILE A 378 23.17 26.29 -43.66
N VAL A 379 23.42 25.96 -44.91
CA VAL A 379 23.94 26.89 -45.93
C VAL A 379 22.95 27.99 -46.23
N GLY A 380 23.38 29.24 -46.01
CA GLY A 380 22.58 30.42 -46.34
C GLY A 380 21.32 30.60 -45.50
N PHE A 381 21.34 30.10 -44.27
CA PHE A 381 20.20 30.16 -43.36
C PHE A 381 19.64 31.56 -43.15
N THR A 382 20.48 32.61 -43.06
CA THR A 382 20.04 34.00 -42.94
C THR A 382 19.10 34.41 -44.07
N ARG A 383 19.38 33.97 -45.32
CA ARG A 383 18.51 34.22 -46.48
C ARG A 383 17.24 33.36 -46.47
N ILE A 384 17.34 32.13 -45.92
CA ILE A 384 16.20 31.23 -45.79
C ILE A 384 15.24 31.78 -44.72
N SER A 385 15.74 32.16 -43.57
CA SER A 385 14.97 32.69 -42.46
C SER A 385 14.25 34.00 -42.76
N SER A 386 14.85 34.86 -43.63
CA SER A 386 14.19 36.11 -44.04
C SER A 386 12.98 35.93 -44.96
N ARG A 387 12.79 34.74 -45.54
CA ARG A 387 11.66 34.41 -46.44
C ARG A 387 10.49 33.71 -45.75
N GLN A 388 10.62 33.39 -44.47
CA GLN A 388 9.61 32.64 -43.68
C GLN A 388 9.26 33.40 -42.40
N SER A 389 8.14 33.04 -41.78
CA SER A 389 7.84 33.57 -40.45
C SER A 389 8.82 33.04 -39.41
N PRO A 390 9.17 33.82 -38.37
CA PRO A 390 10.08 33.39 -37.32
C PRO A 390 9.62 32.08 -36.66
N GLN A 391 8.31 31.90 -36.44
CA GLN A 391 7.74 30.69 -35.85
C GLN A 391 7.99 29.48 -36.75
N ARG A 392 7.78 29.60 -38.06
CA ARG A 392 8.03 28.51 -39.03
C ARG A 392 9.50 28.14 -39.08
N THR A 393 10.38 29.13 -39.07
CA THR A 393 11.83 28.91 -39.05
C THR A 393 12.26 28.12 -37.82
N VAL A 394 11.79 28.50 -36.63
CA VAL A 394 12.10 27.79 -35.39
C VAL A 394 11.51 26.36 -35.38
N GLN A 395 10.30 26.17 -35.91
CA GLN A 395 9.71 24.83 -36.05
C GLN A 395 10.56 23.91 -36.93
N LEU A 396 10.98 24.39 -38.09
CA LEU A 396 11.81 23.61 -39.03
C LEU A 396 13.20 23.31 -38.45
N LEU A 397 13.84 24.27 -37.77
CA LEU A 397 15.10 24.06 -37.06
C LEU A 397 14.93 23.02 -35.95
N ASN A 398 13.88 23.11 -35.15
CA ASN A 398 13.62 22.15 -34.08
C ASN A 398 13.41 20.75 -34.65
N GLU A 399 12.69 20.61 -35.77
CA GLU A 399 12.44 19.28 -36.38
C GLU A 399 13.74 18.64 -36.90
N ILE A 400 14.58 19.42 -37.63
CA ILE A 400 15.82 18.88 -38.17
C ILE A 400 16.83 18.57 -37.04
N PHE A 401 17.00 19.46 -36.07
CA PHE A 401 17.93 19.25 -34.95
C PHE A 401 17.47 18.14 -34.03
N SER A 402 16.16 17.97 -33.80
CA SER A 402 15.64 16.81 -33.09
C SER A 402 15.88 15.47 -33.82
N SER A 403 16.02 15.52 -35.14
CA SER A 403 16.44 14.37 -35.95
C SER A 403 17.92 14.08 -35.79
N PHE A 404 18.75 15.12 -35.71
CA PHE A 404 20.19 14.99 -35.43
C PHE A 404 20.42 14.50 -33.98
N ASP A 405 19.64 14.99 -33.02
CA ASP A 405 19.68 14.53 -31.62
C ASP A 405 19.44 13.01 -31.51
N ARG A 406 18.48 12.47 -32.27
CA ARG A 406 18.21 11.03 -32.32
C ARG A 406 19.38 10.22 -32.91
N ILE A 407 20.01 10.72 -33.94
CA ILE A 407 21.20 10.09 -34.54
C ILE A 407 22.36 10.11 -33.54
N ALA A 408 22.59 11.26 -32.89
CA ALA A 408 23.62 11.37 -31.86
C ALA A 408 23.39 10.39 -30.71
N GLU A 409 22.15 10.25 -30.22
CA GLU A 409 21.78 9.29 -29.16
C GLU A 409 22.00 7.84 -29.62
N GLN A 410 21.56 7.47 -30.83
CA GLN A 410 21.72 6.10 -31.36
C GLN A 410 23.19 5.69 -31.54
N LEU A 411 24.06 6.65 -31.88
CA LEU A 411 25.48 6.44 -32.08
C LEU A 411 26.32 6.75 -30.83
N GLU A 412 25.68 7.04 -29.71
CA GLU A 412 26.33 7.39 -28.42
C GLU A 412 27.33 8.56 -28.60
N LEU A 413 26.92 9.58 -29.33
CA LEU A 413 27.67 10.82 -29.52
C LEU A 413 27.13 11.91 -28.59
N GLU A 414 27.99 12.79 -28.11
CA GLU A 414 27.58 13.87 -27.23
C GLU A 414 27.30 15.15 -28.03
N LYS A 415 26.05 15.63 -27.99
CA LYS A 415 25.69 16.97 -28.47
C LYS A 415 26.19 18.00 -27.48
N ILE A 416 26.99 18.92 -27.93
CA ILE A 416 27.51 19.99 -27.08
C ILE A 416 26.55 21.19 -27.06
N LYS A 417 26.23 21.77 -28.20
CA LYS A 417 25.34 22.92 -28.32
C LYS A 417 24.92 23.17 -29.76
N THR A 418 23.94 24.05 -29.91
CA THR A 418 23.66 24.71 -31.18
C THR A 418 24.14 26.15 -31.12
N ILE A 419 24.76 26.65 -32.22
CA ILE A 419 25.26 28.01 -32.35
C ILE A 419 24.52 28.65 -33.54
N GLY A 420 23.36 29.25 -33.26
CA GLY A 420 22.47 29.70 -34.34
C GLY A 420 21.90 28.52 -35.14
N ASP A 421 22.29 28.41 -36.39
CA ASP A 421 21.95 27.34 -37.34
C ASP A 421 23.02 26.23 -37.45
N ALA A 422 24.07 26.33 -36.65
CA ALA A 422 25.11 25.30 -36.57
C ALA A 422 24.87 24.34 -35.41
N TYR A 423 25.05 23.04 -35.65
CA TYR A 423 24.96 21.94 -34.70
C TYR A 423 26.35 21.41 -34.39
N MET A 424 26.73 21.40 -33.10
CA MET A 424 28.05 20.94 -32.64
C MET A 424 27.89 19.66 -31.84
N LEU A 425 28.61 18.62 -32.22
CA LEU A 425 28.71 17.37 -31.51
C LEU A 425 30.15 16.86 -31.39
N VAL A 426 30.38 15.90 -30.52
CA VAL A 426 31.68 15.28 -30.29
C VAL A 426 31.56 13.79 -30.06
N SER A 427 32.58 13.05 -30.47
CA SER A 427 32.79 11.63 -30.15
C SER A 427 34.07 11.48 -29.33
N GLY A 428 34.06 10.55 -28.36
CA GLY A 428 35.18 10.35 -27.44
C GLY A 428 35.15 11.23 -26.17
N VAL A 429 34.04 11.95 -25.94
CA VAL A 429 33.80 12.84 -24.80
C VAL A 429 32.32 12.71 -24.40
N PRO A 430 31.94 12.64 -23.13
CA PRO A 430 32.79 12.44 -21.92
C PRO A 430 33.26 10.99 -21.73
N VAL A 431 32.79 10.10 -22.58
CA VAL A 431 33.18 8.67 -22.58
C VAL A 431 34.22 8.44 -23.67
N ILE A 432 35.38 7.97 -23.28
CA ILE A 432 36.49 7.66 -24.19
C ILE A 432 36.12 6.46 -25.05
N ARG A 433 36.39 6.57 -26.37
CA ARG A 433 36.19 5.50 -27.35
C ARG A 433 37.25 5.55 -28.47
N ASN A 434 37.69 4.38 -28.91
CA ASN A 434 38.76 4.28 -29.89
C ASN A 434 38.28 4.55 -31.34
N ASP A 435 37.01 4.32 -31.61
CA ASP A 435 36.35 4.49 -32.91
C ASP A 435 35.69 5.87 -33.08
N HIS A 436 36.14 6.87 -32.28
CA HIS A 436 35.54 8.21 -32.24
C HIS A 436 35.42 8.87 -33.61
N ALA A 437 36.41 8.73 -34.49
CA ALA A 437 36.39 9.31 -35.85
C ALA A 437 35.39 8.60 -36.76
N GLU A 438 35.31 7.26 -36.67
CA GLU A 438 34.47 6.43 -37.51
C GLU A 438 32.98 6.66 -37.24
N VAL A 439 32.62 6.69 -35.95
CA VAL A 439 31.22 6.91 -35.54
C VAL A 439 30.78 8.34 -35.84
N CYS A 440 31.69 9.33 -35.68
CA CYS A 440 31.43 10.70 -36.07
C CYS A 440 31.22 10.82 -37.58
N ALA A 441 32.00 10.09 -38.40
CA ALA A 441 31.83 10.04 -39.87
C ALA A 441 30.50 9.40 -40.27
N ALA A 442 30.09 8.29 -39.58
CA ALA A 442 28.79 7.68 -39.81
C ALA A 442 27.64 8.66 -39.53
N ALA A 443 27.67 9.37 -38.40
CA ALA A 443 26.69 10.42 -38.07
C ALA A 443 26.65 11.53 -39.14
N ALA A 444 27.81 11.96 -39.64
CA ALA A 444 27.88 12.98 -40.70
C ALA A 444 27.11 12.57 -41.95
N PHE A 445 27.25 11.31 -42.40
CA PHE A 445 26.49 10.82 -43.55
C PHE A 445 24.99 10.68 -43.25
N GLU A 446 24.63 10.20 -42.07
CA GLU A 446 23.21 10.13 -41.64
C GLU A 446 22.57 11.52 -41.56
N PHE A 447 23.31 12.55 -41.14
CA PHE A 447 22.83 13.94 -41.18
C PHE A 447 22.53 14.40 -42.60
N LEU A 448 23.43 14.13 -43.58
CA LEU A 448 23.18 14.43 -44.98
C LEU A 448 21.93 13.75 -45.54
N GLU A 449 21.76 12.48 -45.26
CA GLU A 449 20.59 11.70 -45.67
C GLU A 449 19.30 12.23 -45.03
N THR A 450 19.37 12.59 -43.73
CA THR A 450 18.26 13.17 -42.97
C THR A 450 17.82 14.50 -43.57
N VAL A 451 18.76 15.38 -43.94
CA VAL A 451 18.45 16.67 -44.61
C VAL A 451 17.81 16.41 -45.98
N ALA A 452 18.28 15.43 -46.74
CA ALA A 452 17.67 15.08 -48.01
C ALA A 452 16.23 14.56 -47.86
N ALA A 453 15.96 13.74 -46.80
CA ALA A 453 14.61 13.27 -46.47
C ALA A 453 13.71 14.41 -45.99
N PHE A 454 14.25 15.31 -45.15
CA PHE A 454 13.56 16.50 -44.66
C PHE A 454 13.13 17.44 -45.79
N ASN A 455 14.05 17.71 -46.77
CA ASN A 455 13.75 18.52 -47.96
C ASN A 455 12.60 17.91 -48.78
N ARG A 456 12.60 16.60 -49.02
CA ARG A 456 11.50 15.93 -49.73
C ARG A 456 10.16 16.09 -49.01
N ARG A 457 10.14 16.00 -47.68
CA ARG A 457 8.90 16.11 -46.85
C ARG A 457 8.34 17.54 -46.89
N HIS A 458 9.21 18.55 -46.79
CA HIS A 458 8.80 19.95 -46.64
C HIS A 458 8.88 20.75 -47.93
N GLN A 459 9.27 20.10 -49.05
CA GLN A 459 9.48 20.77 -50.35
C GLN A 459 10.49 21.94 -50.26
N LEU A 460 11.59 21.67 -49.53
CA LEU A 460 12.68 22.65 -49.31
C LEU A 460 13.93 22.24 -50.08
N ASP A 461 14.86 23.19 -50.17
CA ASP A 461 16.17 23.01 -50.79
C ASP A 461 17.27 23.45 -49.80
N TRP A 462 17.26 22.83 -48.63
CA TRP A 462 18.27 23.08 -47.62
C TRP A 462 19.50 22.22 -47.88
N ALA A 463 20.68 22.81 -47.74
CA ALA A 463 21.94 22.07 -47.74
C ALA A 463 22.65 22.32 -46.42
N ILE A 464 23.39 21.35 -45.94
CA ILE A 464 24.28 21.52 -44.78
C ILE A 464 25.74 21.38 -45.22
N ARG A 465 26.62 22.09 -44.56
CA ARG A 465 28.07 21.87 -44.59
C ARG A 465 28.46 21.14 -43.34
N ILE A 466 29.32 20.13 -43.44
CA ILE A 466 29.83 19.42 -42.29
C ILE A 466 31.35 19.49 -42.29
N GLY A 467 31.90 19.90 -41.13
CA GLY A 467 33.32 19.92 -40.89
C GLY A 467 33.71 19.05 -39.72
N MET A 468 34.75 18.23 -39.84
CA MET A 468 35.26 17.36 -38.79
C MET A 468 36.75 17.53 -38.58
N ASN A 469 37.16 17.48 -37.32
CA ASN A 469 38.58 17.40 -36.95
C ASN A 469 38.76 16.52 -35.71
N SER A 470 39.87 15.77 -35.68
CA SER A 470 40.22 14.88 -34.59
C SER A 470 41.46 15.37 -33.85
N GLY A 471 41.49 15.20 -32.52
CA GLY A 471 42.61 15.59 -31.69
C GLY A 471 42.22 15.86 -30.24
N PRO A 472 43.13 16.42 -29.45
CA PRO A 472 42.90 16.67 -28.04
C PRO A 472 41.92 17.83 -27.80
N VAL A 473 41.06 17.67 -26.79
CA VAL A 473 40.14 18.71 -26.32
C VAL A 473 40.14 18.77 -24.79
N VAL A 474 39.78 19.93 -24.27
CA VAL A 474 39.41 20.10 -22.85
C VAL A 474 37.91 20.27 -22.81
N ALA A 475 37.27 19.50 -21.94
CA ALA A 475 35.81 19.55 -21.71
C ALA A 475 35.52 19.92 -20.27
N GLY A 476 34.46 20.66 -20.01
CA GLY A 476 34.13 21.02 -18.66
C GLY A 476 32.88 21.88 -18.52
N ILE A 477 32.61 22.25 -17.28
CA ILE A 477 31.52 23.15 -16.92
C ILE A 477 32.07 24.53 -16.59
N ILE A 478 31.56 25.57 -17.26
CA ILE A 478 31.85 26.97 -16.93
C ILE A 478 30.59 27.62 -16.34
N GLY A 479 30.85 28.45 -15.34
CA GLY A 479 29.85 29.28 -14.69
C GLY A 479 29.23 28.67 -13.44
N THR A 480 28.62 29.53 -12.62
CA THR A 480 27.91 29.17 -11.41
C THR A 480 26.38 29.27 -11.58
N ARG A 481 25.94 29.93 -12.61
CA ARG A 481 24.54 30.05 -13.02
C ARG A 481 24.46 29.67 -14.51
N LYS A 482 23.41 28.93 -14.91
CA LYS A 482 23.26 28.42 -16.28
C LYS A 482 24.46 27.59 -16.71
N PHE A 483 24.68 26.47 -16.02
CA PHE A 483 25.73 25.51 -16.35
C PHE A 483 25.66 25.13 -17.84
N ALA A 484 26.79 25.19 -18.52
CA ALA A 484 26.97 24.69 -19.87
C ALA A 484 28.20 23.78 -19.90
N TYR A 485 28.01 22.56 -20.37
CA TYR A 485 29.13 21.67 -20.70
C TYR A 485 29.64 22.03 -22.07
N ASP A 486 30.88 22.40 -22.17
CA ASP A 486 31.49 22.91 -23.43
C ASP A 486 32.89 22.34 -23.67
N LEU A 487 33.41 22.55 -24.89
CA LEU A 487 34.73 22.08 -25.33
C LEU A 487 35.62 23.24 -25.69
N TRP A 488 36.91 23.08 -25.40
CA TRP A 488 37.96 24.04 -25.75
C TRP A 488 39.18 23.33 -26.36
N GLY A 489 39.89 24.02 -27.23
CA GLY A 489 41.13 23.57 -27.84
C GLY A 489 41.18 23.84 -29.35
N ASP A 490 42.38 23.72 -29.91
CA ASP A 490 42.60 23.91 -31.34
C ASP A 490 41.81 22.93 -32.19
N THR A 491 41.55 21.72 -31.66
CA THR A 491 40.72 20.72 -32.34
C THR A 491 39.34 21.25 -32.68
N VAL A 492 38.70 21.98 -31.72
CA VAL A 492 37.40 22.62 -31.93
C VAL A 492 37.44 23.70 -32.99
N ASN A 493 38.46 24.57 -32.92
CA ASN A 493 38.64 25.66 -33.86
C ASN A 493 38.86 25.15 -35.29
N ILE A 494 39.67 24.12 -35.46
CA ILE A 494 39.94 23.48 -36.75
C ILE A 494 38.67 22.83 -37.30
N ALA A 495 37.90 22.10 -36.49
CA ALA A 495 36.63 21.50 -36.91
C ALA A 495 35.64 22.57 -37.42
N SER A 496 35.52 23.70 -36.73
CA SER A 496 34.72 24.84 -37.17
C SER A 496 35.22 25.44 -38.50
N ARG A 497 36.54 25.49 -38.73
CA ARG A 497 37.10 25.91 -40.01
C ARG A 497 36.86 24.93 -41.14
N MET A 498 36.90 23.61 -40.85
CA MET A 498 36.51 22.59 -41.81
C MET A 498 35.06 22.78 -42.27
N GLU A 499 34.15 23.13 -41.34
CA GLU A 499 32.76 23.45 -41.70
C GLU A 499 32.66 24.73 -42.55
N SER A 500 33.19 25.84 -42.05
CA SER A 500 32.98 27.16 -42.70
C SER A 500 33.57 27.27 -44.10
N HIS A 501 34.63 26.50 -44.40
CA HIS A 501 35.22 26.38 -45.75
C HIS A 501 34.69 25.14 -46.50
N GLY A 502 33.72 24.45 -45.93
CA GLY A 502 33.17 23.20 -46.46
C GLY A 502 32.28 23.41 -47.69
N LYS A 503 32.21 22.39 -48.53
CA LYS A 503 31.33 22.37 -49.70
C LYS A 503 29.91 21.95 -49.27
N PRO A 504 28.86 22.69 -49.68
CA PRO A 504 27.48 22.26 -49.40
C PRO A 504 27.19 20.82 -49.81
N GLY A 505 26.50 20.06 -48.96
CA GLY A 505 26.15 18.66 -49.19
C GLY A 505 27.30 17.68 -49.00
N HIS A 506 28.42 18.11 -48.45
CA HIS A 506 29.60 17.26 -48.27
C HIS A 506 30.17 17.36 -46.85
N VAL A 507 30.98 16.37 -46.49
CA VAL A 507 31.72 16.34 -45.23
C VAL A 507 33.19 16.68 -45.52
N GLN A 508 33.70 17.77 -44.93
CA GLN A 508 35.09 18.17 -45.04
C GLN A 508 35.87 17.81 -43.80
N VAL A 509 37.05 17.23 -43.96
CA VAL A 509 37.86 16.72 -42.84
C VAL A 509 39.32 17.24 -42.96
N SER A 510 39.96 17.34 -41.80
CA SER A 510 41.40 17.61 -41.70
C SER A 510 42.25 16.37 -42.07
N GLU A 511 43.54 16.57 -42.26
CA GLU A 511 44.49 15.49 -42.54
C GLU A 511 44.59 14.49 -41.40
N VAL A 512 44.50 14.95 -40.13
CA VAL A 512 44.48 14.08 -38.97
C VAL A 512 43.27 13.14 -38.99
N THR A 513 42.08 13.66 -39.21
CA THR A 513 40.86 12.87 -39.32
C THR A 513 40.90 11.91 -40.53
N LYS A 514 41.44 12.36 -41.66
CA LYS A 514 41.69 11.50 -42.82
C LYS A 514 42.56 10.30 -42.47
N GLY A 515 43.64 10.53 -41.72
CA GLY A 515 44.53 9.45 -41.31
C GLY A 515 43.81 8.35 -40.49
N LEU A 516 42.93 8.77 -39.58
CA LEU A 516 42.13 7.86 -38.78
C LEU A 516 41.07 7.07 -39.59
N LEU A 517 40.60 7.62 -40.68
CA LEU A 517 39.50 7.05 -41.49
C LEU A 517 39.98 6.40 -42.80
N ALA A 518 41.29 6.37 -43.10
CA ALA A 518 41.85 5.94 -44.38
C ALA A 518 41.45 4.53 -44.82
N ASP A 519 41.28 3.61 -43.86
CA ASP A 519 40.92 2.23 -44.12
C ASP A 519 39.46 2.05 -44.56
N LYS A 520 38.56 2.95 -44.12
CA LYS A 520 37.11 2.79 -44.27
C LYS A 520 36.46 3.70 -45.30
N TYR A 521 37.13 4.81 -45.64
CA TYR A 521 36.55 5.84 -46.48
C TYR A 521 37.53 6.28 -47.60
N ASP A 522 36.99 6.86 -48.65
CA ASP A 522 37.73 7.52 -49.72
C ASP A 522 37.79 9.05 -49.51
N PHE A 523 38.83 9.69 -50.06
CA PHE A 523 39.07 11.11 -49.82
C PHE A 523 39.38 11.83 -51.12
N GLN A 524 38.69 12.95 -51.35
CA GLN A 524 38.97 13.85 -52.45
C GLN A 524 39.68 15.11 -51.93
N PRO A 525 40.92 15.44 -52.40
CA PRO A 525 41.60 16.67 -52.00
C PRO A 525 40.80 17.92 -52.39
N MET A 526 40.69 18.90 -51.46
CA MET A 526 40.00 20.17 -51.71
C MET A 526 40.92 21.38 -51.74
N GLY A 527 42.19 21.19 -51.46
CA GLY A 527 43.16 22.25 -51.39
C GLY A 527 43.58 22.58 -49.95
N VAL A 528 44.19 23.70 -49.77
CA VAL A 528 44.74 24.18 -48.51
C VAL A 528 43.95 25.38 -48.02
N ILE A 529 43.61 25.40 -46.74
CA ILE A 529 42.96 26.54 -46.09
C ILE A 529 43.91 27.22 -45.12
N ASP A 530 43.87 28.54 -45.05
CA ASP A 530 44.60 29.32 -44.05
C ASP A 530 43.87 29.34 -42.73
N ILE A 531 44.51 28.83 -41.68
CA ILE A 531 44.00 28.84 -40.31
C ILE A 531 44.74 29.94 -39.55
N LYS A 532 43.98 30.93 -39.04
CA LYS A 532 44.53 32.05 -38.28
C LYS A 532 45.38 31.51 -37.12
N HIS A 533 46.66 31.90 -37.07
CA HIS A 533 47.66 31.44 -36.08
C HIS A 533 48.16 30.00 -36.23
N SER A 534 47.92 29.33 -37.35
CA SER A 534 48.43 27.99 -37.65
C SER A 534 49.00 27.94 -39.08
N ALA A 535 49.81 26.90 -39.38
CA ALA A 535 50.27 26.68 -40.75
C ALA A 535 49.08 26.35 -41.69
N PRO A 536 49.17 26.70 -42.99
CA PRO A 536 48.18 26.29 -43.98
C PRO A 536 47.92 24.80 -43.94
N MET A 537 46.64 24.37 -43.90
CA MET A 537 46.26 22.98 -43.67
C MET A 537 45.57 22.38 -44.89
N PRO A 538 46.00 21.20 -45.36
CA PRO A 538 45.32 20.48 -46.41
C PRO A 538 43.95 19.95 -45.93
N THR A 539 42.95 19.99 -46.80
CA THR A 539 41.60 19.54 -46.49
C THR A 539 41.09 18.55 -47.53
N TYR A 540 40.18 17.68 -47.09
CA TYR A 540 39.69 16.59 -47.90
C TYR A 540 38.17 16.47 -47.75
N LEU A 541 37.48 16.09 -48.85
CA LEU A 541 36.09 15.65 -48.78
C LEU A 541 36.07 14.15 -48.50
N LEU A 542 35.30 13.79 -47.48
CA LEU A 542 35.06 12.43 -47.09
C LEU A 542 34.01 11.80 -48.01
N GLN A 543 34.28 10.61 -48.52
CA GLN A 543 33.38 9.83 -49.37
C GLN A 543 33.27 8.40 -48.89
N ARG A 544 32.06 7.82 -48.99
CA ARG A 544 31.91 6.38 -48.73
C ARG A 544 32.67 5.59 -49.80
N LYS A 545 33.38 4.53 -49.40
CA LYS A 545 33.97 3.61 -50.37
C LYS A 545 32.87 2.98 -51.22
N ALA A 546 33.09 2.94 -52.53
CA ALA A 546 32.19 2.23 -53.42
C ALA A 546 32.10 0.75 -52.97
N ALA A 547 30.88 0.24 -52.79
CA ALA A 547 30.70 -1.16 -52.54
C ALA A 547 31.35 -1.97 -53.69
N LYS A 548 32.39 -2.76 -53.38
CA LYS A 548 33.03 -3.66 -54.34
C LYS A 548 32.09 -4.77 -54.76
#